data_5c073bc007c18aa48268081a4cb8e245
#
_entry.id   5c073bc007c18aa48268081a4cb8e245
#
_cell.length_a   1.000
_cell.length_b   1.000
_cell.length_c   1.000
_cell.angle_alpha   90.00
_cell.angle_beta   90.00
_cell.angle_gamma   90.00
#
_symmetry.space_group_name_H-M   'P 1'
#
loop_
_entity.id
_entity.type
_entity.pdbx_description
1 polymer ?
#
loop_
_entity_poly.entity_id
_entity_poly.type
_entity_poly.pdbx_seq_one_letter_code
_entity_poly.pdbx_strand_id
1 'polypeptide(L)'
;MLKHTIIVFLVSMVPLIELRGAVPYGVIFGLPLWLTFVVAIVGNMLPVPIIYFFARKVLEWGCDKPVIGKFFTFCLEKGHRGGEKLKAKAGRGLFWALLLFVGIPLPGTGAWTGTLAASLLDMGFKESVLACMGGVILAGIIMGTLSLLGVTAFGVIV
;
A
#
# COMPACT_ATOMS: atom_id res chain seq x y z
N MET A 1 -9.32 -17.09 18.11
CA MET A 1 -9.33 -15.65 17.83
C MET A 1 -7.92 -15.04 17.81
N LEU A 2 -7.16 -15.03 18.91
CA LEU A 2 -5.83 -14.37 18.97
C LEU A 2 -4.86 -14.81 17.86
N LYS A 3 -4.75 -16.13 17.60
CA LYS A 3 -3.89 -16.68 16.56
C LYS A 3 -4.22 -16.11 15.16
N HIS A 4 -5.48 -16.09 14.77
CA HIS A 4 -5.91 -15.57 13.48
C HIS A 4 -5.75 -14.05 13.38
N THR A 5 -5.95 -13.32 14.47
CA THR A 5 -5.68 -11.88 14.54
C THR A 5 -4.20 -11.55 14.28
N ILE A 6 -3.28 -12.31 14.89
CA ILE A 6 -1.85 -12.16 14.65
C ILE A 6 -1.50 -12.47 13.20
N ILE A 7 -2.10 -13.52 12.63
CA ILE A 7 -1.86 -13.88 11.22
C ILE A 7 -2.37 -12.76 10.29
N VAL A 8 -3.56 -12.22 10.52
CA VAL A 8 -4.08 -11.06 9.75
C VAL A 8 -3.11 -9.88 9.81
N PHE A 9 -2.59 -9.57 11.00
CA PHE A 9 -1.61 -8.50 11.18
C PHE A 9 -0.34 -8.74 10.38
N LEU A 10 0.27 -9.93 10.52
CA LEU A 10 1.51 -10.27 9.83
C LEU A 10 1.33 -10.33 8.31
N VAL A 11 0.25 -10.95 7.84
CA VAL A 11 -0.07 -11.07 6.41
C VAL A 11 -0.29 -9.69 5.79
N SER A 12 -0.93 -8.77 6.51
CA SER A 12 -1.15 -7.40 6.01
C SER A 12 0.14 -6.59 5.85
N MET A 13 1.21 -6.97 6.55
CA MET A 13 2.53 -6.34 6.40
C MET A 13 3.33 -6.87 5.21
N VAL A 14 2.98 -8.06 4.67
CA VAL A 14 3.75 -8.70 3.60
C VAL A 14 3.54 -7.96 2.28
N PRO A 15 4.63 -7.59 1.57
CA PRO A 15 4.50 -6.99 0.23
C PRO A 15 3.68 -7.88 -0.70
N LEU A 16 2.89 -7.30 -1.58
CA LEU A 16 2.02 -7.95 -2.56
C LEU A 16 0.75 -8.62 -1.99
N ILE A 17 0.78 -9.18 -0.78
CA ILE A 17 -0.39 -9.78 -0.14
C ILE A 17 -1.20 -8.68 0.54
N GLU A 18 -0.58 -7.95 1.44
CA GLU A 18 -1.12 -6.78 2.11
C GLU A 18 -2.53 -7.03 2.72
N LEU A 19 -3.30 -5.97 2.87
CA LEU A 19 -4.69 -6.02 3.33
C LEU A 19 -5.57 -6.89 2.41
N ARG A 20 -5.23 -7.01 1.14
CA ARG A 20 -5.99 -7.77 0.14
C ARG A 20 -6.10 -9.26 0.45
N GLY A 21 -5.03 -9.85 0.98
CA GLY A 21 -5.05 -11.23 1.45
C GLY A 21 -5.47 -11.34 2.92
N ALA A 22 -5.12 -10.35 3.74
CA ALA A 22 -5.41 -10.36 5.17
C ALA A 22 -6.91 -10.27 5.47
N VAL A 23 -7.67 -9.45 4.73
CA VAL A 23 -9.12 -9.29 4.93
C VAL A 23 -9.89 -10.56 4.58
N PRO A 24 -9.74 -11.16 3.37
CA PRO A 24 -10.38 -12.43 3.07
C PRO A 24 -10.03 -13.54 4.07
N TYR A 25 -8.77 -13.63 4.46
CA TYR A 25 -8.33 -14.60 5.46
C TYR A 25 -9.12 -14.42 6.78
N GLY A 26 -9.18 -13.19 7.30
CA GLY A 26 -9.92 -12.92 8.54
C GLY A 26 -11.40 -13.27 8.46
N VAL A 27 -12.05 -12.96 7.32
CA VAL A 27 -13.47 -13.30 7.08
C VAL A 27 -13.68 -14.81 7.03
N ILE A 28 -12.85 -15.55 6.27
CA ILE A 28 -12.95 -17.02 6.14
C ILE A 28 -12.80 -17.71 7.49
N PHE A 29 -11.90 -17.22 8.35
CA PHE A 29 -11.67 -17.80 9.68
C PHE A 29 -12.57 -17.23 10.78
N GLY A 30 -13.67 -16.57 10.40
CA GLY A 30 -14.72 -16.14 11.33
C GLY A 30 -14.33 -15.03 12.29
N LEU A 31 -13.29 -14.23 11.97
CA LEU A 31 -12.98 -13.04 12.75
C LEU A 31 -14.04 -11.96 12.53
N PRO A 32 -14.41 -11.21 13.57
CA PRO A 32 -15.28 -10.05 13.41
C PRO A 32 -14.71 -9.10 12.35
N LEU A 33 -15.55 -8.67 11.40
CA LEU A 33 -15.10 -7.86 10.26
C LEU A 33 -14.40 -6.57 10.72
N TRP A 34 -14.96 -5.87 11.71
CA TRP A 34 -14.37 -4.65 12.26
C TRP A 34 -12.96 -4.87 12.82
N LEU A 35 -12.73 -6.01 13.51
CA LEU A 35 -11.42 -6.36 14.06
C LEU A 35 -10.43 -6.69 12.94
N THR A 36 -10.87 -7.46 11.96
CA THR A 36 -10.08 -7.78 10.77
C THR A 36 -9.63 -6.51 10.05
N PHE A 37 -10.54 -5.54 9.86
CA PHE A 37 -10.22 -4.25 9.25
C PHE A 37 -9.19 -3.46 10.04
N VAL A 38 -9.43 -3.24 11.32
CA VAL A 38 -8.54 -2.44 12.17
C VAL A 38 -7.13 -3.04 12.17
N VAL A 39 -7.05 -4.36 12.39
CA VAL A 39 -5.76 -5.06 12.46
C VAL A 39 -5.04 -5.06 11.11
N ALA A 40 -5.76 -5.29 10.01
CA ALA A 40 -5.18 -5.28 8.67
C ALA A 40 -4.73 -3.88 8.25
N ILE A 41 -5.49 -2.83 8.56
CA ILE A 41 -5.10 -1.44 8.27
C ILE A 41 -3.84 -1.07 9.05
N VAL A 42 -3.80 -1.35 10.35
CA VAL A 42 -2.63 -1.04 11.20
C VAL A 42 -1.39 -1.78 10.69
N GLY A 43 -1.51 -3.07 10.41
CA GLY A 43 -0.40 -3.86 9.88
C GLY A 43 0.09 -3.37 8.52
N ASN A 44 -0.84 -2.99 7.62
CA ASN A 44 -0.48 -2.49 6.29
C ASN A 44 0.14 -1.09 6.31
N MET A 45 -0.26 -0.24 7.26
CA MET A 45 0.28 1.12 7.39
C MET A 45 1.61 1.19 8.13
N LEU A 46 1.95 0.19 8.95
CA LEU A 46 3.19 0.18 9.74
C LEU A 46 4.46 0.23 8.88
N PRO A 47 4.57 -0.50 7.74
CA PRO A 47 5.74 -0.40 6.87
C PRO A 47 5.83 0.92 6.08
N VAL A 48 4.73 1.65 5.88
CA VAL A 48 4.68 2.84 5.01
C VAL A 48 5.74 3.89 5.35
N PRO A 49 5.90 4.35 6.60
CA PRO A 49 6.96 5.31 6.93
C PRO A 49 8.36 4.76 6.66
N ILE A 50 8.57 3.49 6.97
CA ILE A 50 9.85 2.81 6.79
C ILE A 50 10.20 2.76 5.30
N ILE A 51 9.25 2.34 4.45
CA ILE A 51 9.43 2.25 3.00
C ILE A 51 9.72 3.63 2.42
N TYR A 52 8.95 4.65 2.83
CA TYR A 52 9.10 6.01 2.30
C TYR A 52 10.52 6.55 2.50
N PHE A 53 11.03 6.46 3.72
CA PHE A 53 12.37 6.96 4.03
C PHE A 53 13.49 6.04 3.56
N PHE A 54 13.28 4.73 3.64
CA PHE A 54 14.29 3.75 3.25
C PHE A 54 14.47 3.67 1.74
N ALA A 55 13.36 3.71 0.97
CA ALA A 55 13.42 3.70 -0.49
C ALA A 55 14.29 4.83 -1.04
N ARG A 56 14.10 6.04 -0.53
CA ARG A 56 14.90 7.20 -0.93
C ARG A 56 16.39 7.01 -0.59
N LYS A 57 16.69 6.56 0.63
CA LYS A 57 18.08 6.28 1.06
C LYS A 57 18.75 5.19 0.23
N VAL A 58 18.01 4.12 -0.11
CA VAL A 58 18.53 3.05 -0.97
C VAL A 58 18.81 3.56 -2.37
N LEU A 59 17.93 4.40 -2.93
CA LEU A 59 18.12 5.00 -4.25
C LEU A 59 19.34 5.95 -4.27
N GLU A 60 19.45 6.82 -3.28
CA GLU A 60 20.59 7.73 -3.14
C GLU A 60 21.90 6.96 -2.97
N TRP A 61 21.91 5.95 -2.08
CA TRP A 61 23.07 5.08 -1.90
C TRP A 61 23.43 4.29 -3.17
N GLY A 62 22.42 3.84 -3.92
CA GLY A 62 22.62 3.10 -5.16
C GLY A 62 23.21 3.91 -6.28
N CYS A 63 23.00 5.24 -6.32
CA CYS A 63 23.56 6.13 -7.33
C CYS A 63 25.11 6.14 -7.33
N ASP A 64 25.73 5.93 -6.17
CA ASP A 64 27.17 5.93 -5.99
C ASP A 64 27.85 4.61 -6.43
N LYS A 65 27.09 3.61 -6.86
CA LYS A 65 27.62 2.30 -7.23
C LYS A 65 28.00 2.23 -8.72
N PRO A 66 29.18 1.66 -9.06
CA PRO A 66 29.69 1.67 -10.45
C PRO A 66 28.86 0.85 -11.43
N VAL A 67 28.15 -0.19 -10.98
CA VAL A 67 27.38 -1.10 -11.85
C VAL A 67 25.93 -0.67 -11.97
N ILE A 68 25.30 -0.31 -10.87
CA ILE A 68 23.85 -0.02 -10.77
C ILE A 68 23.53 1.47 -10.63
N GLY A 69 24.54 2.33 -10.43
CA GLY A 69 24.37 3.75 -10.22
C GLY A 69 23.61 4.45 -11.34
N LYS A 70 23.89 4.12 -12.60
CA LYS A 70 23.17 4.69 -13.77
C LYS A 70 21.68 4.40 -13.73
N PHE A 71 21.28 3.19 -13.31
CA PHE A 71 19.87 2.81 -13.19
C PHE A 71 19.19 3.57 -12.05
N PHE A 72 19.83 3.67 -10.89
CA PHE A 72 19.30 4.39 -9.73
C PHE A 72 19.20 5.89 -9.99
N THR A 73 20.23 6.49 -10.62
CA THR A 73 20.19 7.90 -11.04
C THR A 73 19.07 8.14 -12.05
N PHE A 74 18.90 7.26 -13.04
CA PHE A 74 17.79 7.35 -13.98
C PHE A 74 16.43 7.28 -13.28
N CYS A 75 16.24 6.39 -12.31
CA CYS A 75 15.02 6.28 -11.52
C CYS A 75 14.73 7.55 -10.72
N LEU A 76 15.75 8.10 -10.03
CA LEU A 76 15.63 9.33 -9.26
C LEU A 76 15.30 10.53 -10.16
N GLU A 77 16.03 10.74 -11.26
CA GLU A 77 15.77 11.85 -12.18
C GLU A 77 14.39 11.76 -12.85
N LYS A 78 13.99 10.56 -13.28
CA LYS A 78 12.68 10.34 -13.88
C LYS A 78 11.57 10.53 -12.86
N GLY A 79 11.75 10.01 -11.63
CA GLY A 79 10.82 10.18 -10.54
C GLY A 79 10.66 11.65 -10.18
N HIS A 80 11.76 12.36 -9.98
CA HIS A 80 11.75 13.79 -9.65
C HIS A 80 11.09 14.64 -10.75
N ARG A 81 11.51 14.49 -12.01
CA ARG A 81 10.91 15.20 -13.17
C ARG A 81 9.43 14.86 -13.36
N GLY A 82 9.05 13.59 -13.13
CA GLY A 82 7.66 13.14 -13.17
C GLY A 82 6.84 13.79 -12.07
N GLY A 83 7.37 13.82 -10.85
CA GLY A 83 6.76 14.46 -9.69
C GLY A 83 6.55 15.96 -9.88
N GLU A 84 7.56 16.68 -10.36
CA GLU A 84 7.44 18.12 -10.65
C GLU A 84 6.39 18.43 -11.71
N LYS A 85 6.40 17.68 -12.83
CA LYS A 85 5.40 17.85 -13.89
C LYS A 85 3.98 17.55 -13.40
N LEU A 86 3.81 16.53 -12.58
CA LEU A 86 2.52 16.16 -12.00
C LEU A 86 2.07 17.19 -10.96
N LYS A 87 2.97 17.66 -10.10
CA LYS A 87 2.67 18.75 -9.15
C LYS A 87 2.26 20.03 -9.86
N ALA A 88 2.95 20.40 -10.94
CA ALA A 88 2.65 21.60 -11.72
C ALA A 88 1.31 21.51 -12.45
N LYS A 89 0.92 20.32 -12.96
CA LYS A 89 -0.31 20.13 -13.74
C LYS A 89 -1.53 19.74 -12.91
N ALA A 90 -1.32 18.98 -11.86
CA ALA A 90 -2.42 18.30 -11.15
C ALA A 90 -2.69 18.85 -9.74
N GLY A 91 -1.82 19.66 -9.15
CA GLY A 91 -2.00 20.13 -7.78
C GLY A 91 -2.35 18.99 -6.83
N ARG A 92 -3.57 19.00 -6.26
CA ARG A 92 -4.10 17.90 -5.43
C ARG A 92 -4.38 16.59 -6.21
N GLY A 93 -4.27 16.59 -7.52
CA GLY A 93 -4.52 15.40 -8.36
C GLY A 93 -3.56 14.25 -8.07
N LEU A 94 -2.32 14.55 -7.66
CA LEU A 94 -1.33 13.52 -7.29
C LEU A 94 -1.74 12.76 -6.03
N PHE A 95 -2.32 13.46 -5.05
CA PHE A 95 -2.90 12.84 -3.86
C PHE A 95 -4.01 11.85 -4.21
N TRP A 96 -4.97 12.26 -5.04
CA TRP A 96 -6.08 11.40 -5.46
C TRP A 96 -5.61 10.25 -6.34
N ALA A 97 -4.65 10.49 -7.22
CA ALA A 97 -4.05 9.44 -8.04
C ALA A 97 -3.38 8.35 -7.17
N LEU A 98 -2.62 8.76 -6.16
CA LEU A 98 -1.99 7.83 -5.21
C LEU A 98 -3.04 7.08 -4.38
N LEU A 99 -4.06 7.78 -3.87
CA LEU A 99 -5.14 7.17 -3.11
C LEU A 99 -5.88 6.10 -3.94
N LEU A 100 -6.23 6.40 -5.17
CA LEU A 100 -6.89 5.44 -6.06
C LEU A 100 -5.96 4.30 -6.46
N PHE A 101 -4.68 4.58 -6.72
CA PHE A 101 -3.67 3.55 -7.02
C PHE A 101 -3.53 2.53 -5.88
N VAL A 102 -3.53 3.00 -4.64
CA VAL A 102 -3.49 2.13 -3.46
C VAL A 102 -4.85 1.47 -3.21
N GLY A 103 -5.95 2.20 -3.44
CA GLY A 103 -7.31 1.80 -3.10
C GLY A 103 -7.94 0.78 -4.05
N ILE A 104 -7.58 0.81 -5.32
CA ILE A 104 -8.10 -0.16 -6.29
C ILE A 104 -7.31 -1.47 -6.16
N PRO A 105 -7.96 -2.60 -5.81
CA PRO A 105 -7.27 -3.85 -5.52
C PRO A 105 -6.82 -4.58 -6.81
N LEU A 106 -5.85 -4.03 -7.51
CA LEU A 106 -5.22 -4.65 -8.68
C LEU A 106 -3.86 -5.28 -8.31
N PRO A 107 -3.43 -6.32 -9.00
CA PRO A 107 -2.09 -6.89 -8.79
C PRO A 107 -1.00 -5.84 -9.01
N GLY A 108 -0.06 -5.73 -8.08
CA GLY A 108 1.06 -4.78 -8.17
C GLY A 108 0.75 -3.35 -7.73
N THR A 109 -0.49 -3.03 -7.37
CA THR A 109 -0.84 -1.79 -6.67
C THR A 109 -0.85 -2.03 -5.15
N GLY A 110 -0.93 -1.01 -4.34
CA GLY A 110 -1.03 -1.16 -2.87
C GLY A 110 -0.18 -0.17 -2.10
N ALA A 111 -0.16 -0.31 -0.78
CA ALA A 111 0.56 0.63 0.09
C ALA A 111 2.08 0.57 -0.11
N TRP A 112 2.66 -0.61 -0.35
CA TRP A 112 4.08 -0.77 -0.60
C TRP A 112 4.52 -0.06 -1.88
N THR A 113 3.90 -0.42 -3.00
CA THR A 113 4.22 0.16 -4.33
C THR A 113 3.80 1.62 -4.43
N GLY A 114 2.68 1.98 -3.82
CA GLY A 114 2.21 3.37 -3.74
C GLY A 114 3.18 4.26 -2.95
N THR A 115 3.68 3.77 -1.81
CA THR A 115 4.66 4.51 -1.00
C THR A 115 6.00 4.65 -1.72
N LEU A 116 6.47 3.60 -2.41
CA LEU A 116 7.65 3.68 -3.27
C LEU A 116 7.47 4.73 -4.38
N ALA A 117 6.34 4.70 -5.07
CA ALA A 117 6.02 5.68 -6.11
C ALA A 117 5.96 7.11 -5.54
N ALA A 118 5.32 7.31 -4.40
CA ALA A 118 5.24 8.60 -3.74
C ALA A 118 6.62 9.15 -3.34
N SER A 119 7.50 8.29 -2.83
CA SER A 119 8.88 8.66 -2.49
C SER A 119 9.69 9.04 -3.74
N LEU A 120 9.53 8.29 -4.85
CA LEU A 120 10.18 8.58 -6.13
C LEU A 120 9.68 9.88 -6.77
N LEU A 121 8.38 10.14 -6.68
CA LEU A 121 7.73 11.35 -7.21
C LEU A 121 7.93 12.57 -6.30
N ASP A 122 8.69 12.43 -5.23
CA ASP A 122 8.98 13.49 -4.27
C ASP A 122 7.73 14.13 -3.66
N MET A 123 6.69 13.32 -3.44
CA MET A 123 5.50 13.73 -2.69
C MET A 123 5.87 13.98 -1.24
N GLY A 124 5.22 14.96 -0.62
CA GLY A 124 5.40 15.21 0.80
C GLY A 124 5.04 13.97 1.66
N PHE A 125 5.81 13.71 2.73
CA PHE A 125 5.57 12.55 3.60
C PHE A 125 4.13 12.48 4.14
N LYS A 126 3.62 13.60 4.66
CA LYS A 126 2.25 13.67 5.20
C LYS A 126 1.20 13.38 4.15
N GLU A 127 1.35 13.95 2.96
CA GLU A 127 0.45 13.72 1.84
C GLU A 127 0.47 12.26 1.39
N SER A 128 1.66 11.67 1.31
CA SER A 128 1.84 10.26 0.94
C SER A 128 1.18 9.33 1.95
N VAL A 129 1.40 9.55 3.25
CA VAL A 129 0.80 8.74 4.33
C VAL A 129 -0.73 8.86 4.31
N LEU A 130 -1.27 10.07 4.18
CA LEU A 130 -2.71 10.28 4.14
C LEU A 130 -3.36 9.67 2.89
N ALA A 131 -2.73 9.80 1.73
CA ALA A 131 -3.22 9.19 0.50
C ALA A 131 -3.17 7.66 0.57
N CYS A 132 -2.06 7.09 1.08
CA CYS A 132 -1.96 5.65 1.31
C CYS A 132 -2.99 5.15 2.31
N MET A 133 -3.20 5.85 3.43
CA MET A 133 -4.22 5.49 4.41
C MET A 133 -5.63 5.51 3.81
N GLY A 134 -5.99 6.58 3.09
CA GLY A 134 -7.26 6.64 2.37
C GLY A 134 -7.42 5.51 1.37
N GLY A 135 -6.37 5.19 0.62
CA GLY A 135 -6.35 4.07 -0.32
C GLY A 135 -6.50 2.71 0.37
N VAL A 136 -5.78 2.49 1.47
CA VAL A 136 -5.87 1.24 2.27
C VAL A 136 -7.28 1.05 2.85
N ILE A 137 -7.91 2.12 3.33
CA ILE A 137 -9.31 2.08 3.81
C ILE A 137 -10.25 1.71 2.66
N LEU A 138 -10.11 2.36 1.50
CA LEU A 138 -10.90 2.08 0.31
C LEU A 138 -10.72 0.62 -0.15
N ALA A 139 -9.48 0.15 -0.26
CA ALA A 139 -9.18 -1.25 -0.59
C ALA A 139 -9.80 -2.21 0.42
N GLY A 140 -9.75 -1.87 1.69
CA GLY A 140 -10.38 -2.63 2.76
C GLY A 140 -11.89 -2.78 2.57
N ILE A 141 -12.58 -1.67 2.31
CA ILE A 141 -14.05 -1.69 2.06
C ILE A 141 -14.37 -2.59 0.86
N ILE A 142 -13.63 -2.45 -0.25
CA ILE A 142 -13.82 -3.26 -1.45
C ILE A 142 -13.57 -4.75 -1.14
N MET A 143 -12.44 -5.07 -0.52
CA MET A 143 -12.08 -6.46 -0.21
C MET A 143 -13.00 -7.07 0.84
N GLY A 144 -13.44 -6.31 1.83
CA GLY A 144 -14.41 -6.75 2.82
C GLY A 144 -15.76 -7.09 2.18
N THR A 145 -16.25 -6.21 1.34
CA THR A 145 -17.51 -6.44 0.60
C THR A 145 -17.43 -7.67 -0.29
N LEU A 146 -16.35 -7.80 -1.07
CA LEU A 146 -16.13 -8.96 -1.94
C LEU A 146 -15.98 -10.26 -1.13
N SER A 147 -15.29 -10.22 0.02
CA SER A 147 -15.13 -11.38 0.88
C SER A 147 -16.46 -11.85 1.47
N LEU A 148 -17.28 -10.92 1.96
CA LEU A 148 -18.61 -11.25 2.47
C LEU A 148 -19.51 -11.83 1.37
N LEU A 149 -19.52 -11.24 0.19
CA LEU A 149 -20.29 -11.76 -0.95
C LEU A 149 -19.79 -13.14 -1.37
N GLY A 150 -18.48 -13.36 -1.38
CA GLY A 150 -17.90 -14.67 -1.69
C GLY A 150 -18.28 -15.74 -0.67
N VAL A 151 -18.18 -15.44 0.62
CA VAL A 151 -18.58 -16.36 1.70
C VAL A 151 -20.06 -16.71 1.62
N THR A 152 -20.93 -15.73 1.35
CA THR A 152 -22.37 -15.98 1.20
C THR A 152 -22.71 -16.76 -0.07
N ALA A 153 -22.00 -16.49 -1.18
CA ALA A 153 -22.26 -17.16 -2.46
C ALA A 153 -21.79 -18.62 -2.49
N PHE A 154 -20.68 -18.93 -1.82
CA PHE A 154 -20.09 -20.28 -1.81
C PHE A 154 -20.47 -21.10 -0.58
N GLY A 155 -21.28 -20.57 0.35
CA GLY A 155 -21.74 -21.29 1.54
C GLY A 155 -20.61 -21.70 2.51
N VAL A 156 -19.46 -21.04 2.43
CA VAL A 156 -18.33 -21.26 3.33
C VAL A 156 -18.62 -20.51 4.64
N ILE A 157 -19.53 -21.04 5.42
CA ILE A 157 -19.71 -20.65 6.82
C ILE A 157 -19.00 -21.69 7.67
N VAL A 158 -17.92 -21.30 8.29
CA VAL A 158 -17.30 -22.05 9.38
C VAL A 158 -17.79 -21.52 10.70
#